data_5fc4a704f984a80e73af1afb9056f9f3
#
_entry.id   5fc4a704f984a80e73af1afb9056f9f3
#
_cell.length_a   1.000
_cell.length_b   1.000
_cell.length_c   1.000
_cell.angle_alpha   90.00
_cell.angle_beta   90.00
_cell.angle_gamma   90.00
#
_symmetry.space_group_name_H-M   'P 1'
#
loop_
_entity.id
_entity.type
_entity.pdbx_description
1 polymer ?
#
loop_
_entity_poly.entity_id
_entity_poly.type
_entity_poly.pdbx_seq_one_letter_code
_entity_poly.pdbx_strand_id
1 'polypeptide(L)'
;MIGRLRLEAGAQLVQLDDRQVRVSPGEFRLLWRMAERAGETVSWNELHAALGESSDAVGERELVRTAIYRLRGKLEVDSASPALILTHRGRGYRLVA
;
A
#
# COMPACT_ATOMS: atom_id res chain seq x y z
N MET A 1 -13.87 1.97 -4.55
CA MET A 1 -13.81 3.00 -3.52
C MET A 1 -13.85 2.39 -2.14
N ILE A 2 -12.93 2.77 -1.28
CA ILE A 2 -12.85 2.23 0.07
C ILE A 2 -12.75 3.38 1.04
N GLY A 3 -13.87 3.64 1.76
CA GLY A 3 -13.92 4.75 2.68
C GLY A 3 -13.51 6.06 2.02
N ARG A 4 -12.42 6.65 2.51
CA ARG A 4 -11.88 7.91 2.00
C ARG A 4 -11.01 7.73 0.76
N LEU A 5 -10.70 6.50 0.40
CA LEU A 5 -9.73 6.18 -0.63
C LEU A 5 -10.41 5.70 -1.90
N ARG A 6 -9.99 6.26 -3.04
CA ARG A 6 -10.51 5.89 -4.35
C ARG A 6 -9.35 5.51 -5.27
N LEU A 7 -9.46 4.37 -5.92
CA LEU A 7 -8.44 3.87 -6.84
C LEU A 7 -9.06 3.61 -8.20
N GLU A 8 -8.36 4.02 -9.25
CA GLU A 8 -8.78 3.74 -10.62
C GLU A 8 -7.66 3.00 -11.34
N ALA A 9 -7.91 1.74 -11.68
CA ALA A 9 -6.89 0.88 -12.26
C ALA A 9 -6.41 1.35 -13.62
N GLY A 10 -7.32 1.78 -14.48
CA GLY A 10 -6.97 2.18 -15.84
C GLY A 10 -5.99 3.34 -15.89
N ALA A 11 -6.20 4.33 -15.03
CA ALA A 11 -5.35 5.51 -14.97
C ALA A 11 -4.28 5.42 -13.89
N GLN A 12 -4.31 4.35 -13.09
CA GLN A 12 -3.48 4.21 -11.89
C GLN A 12 -3.59 5.44 -11.00
N LEU A 13 -4.81 5.88 -10.80
CA LEU A 13 -5.12 7.08 -10.05
C LEU A 13 -5.47 6.75 -8.61
N VAL A 14 -4.91 7.50 -7.68
CA VAL A 14 -5.25 7.41 -6.26
C VAL A 14 -5.78 8.74 -5.80
N GLN A 15 -6.93 8.71 -5.14
CA GLN A 15 -7.55 9.90 -4.59
C GLN A 15 -7.90 9.63 -3.14
N LEU A 16 -7.48 10.53 -2.26
CA LEU A 16 -7.78 10.46 -0.83
C LEU A 16 -8.58 11.68 -0.47
N ASP A 17 -9.84 11.49 -0.07
CA ASP A 17 -10.80 12.56 0.12
C ASP A 17 -10.91 13.36 -1.19
N ASP A 18 -10.58 14.64 -1.20
CA ASP A 18 -10.61 15.49 -2.38
C ASP A 18 -9.25 15.67 -3.01
N ARG A 19 -8.24 14.98 -2.52
CA ARG A 19 -6.87 15.17 -2.95
C ARG A 19 -6.38 14.00 -3.81
N GLN A 20 -5.83 14.32 -4.97
CA GLN A 20 -5.20 13.33 -5.81
C GLN A 20 -3.78 13.10 -5.32
N VAL A 21 -3.43 11.82 -5.18
CA VAL A 21 -2.12 11.42 -4.68
C VAL A 21 -1.35 10.72 -5.79
N ARG A 22 -0.14 11.18 -6.05
CA ARG A 22 0.70 10.60 -7.08
C ARG A 22 1.51 9.44 -6.50
N VAL A 23 1.37 8.27 -7.11
CA VAL A 23 2.08 7.07 -6.67
C VAL A 23 2.80 6.43 -7.85
N SER A 24 3.83 5.65 -7.55
CA SER A 24 4.51 4.87 -8.58
C SER A 24 3.65 3.67 -8.98
N PRO A 25 3.92 3.04 -10.14
CA PRO A 25 3.17 1.84 -10.55
C PRO A 25 3.22 0.73 -9.50
N GLY A 26 4.39 0.50 -8.89
CA GLY A 26 4.53 -0.50 -7.85
C GLY A 26 3.72 -0.17 -6.61
N GLU A 27 3.75 1.09 -6.19
CA GLU A 27 2.97 1.56 -5.05
C GLU A 27 1.47 1.41 -5.32
N PHE A 28 1.05 1.69 -6.55
CA PHE A 28 -0.34 1.54 -6.93
C PHE A 28 -0.78 0.08 -6.84
N ARG A 29 0.03 -0.83 -7.38
CA ARG A 29 -0.29 -2.26 -7.34
C ARG A 29 -0.36 -2.78 -5.91
N LEU A 30 0.53 -2.32 -5.06
CA LEU A 30 0.54 -2.68 -3.64
C LEU A 30 -0.74 -2.22 -2.96
N LEU A 31 -1.10 -0.97 -3.17
CA LEU A 31 -2.29 -0.37 -2.58
C LEU A 31 -3.55 -1.05 -3.11
N TRP A 32 -3.59 -1.34 -4.40
CA TRP A 32 -4.70 -2.05 -5.02
C TRP A 32 -4.92 -3.42 -4.39
N ARG A 33 -3.81 -4.14 -4.18
CA ARG A 33 -3.89 -5.47 -3.57
C ARG A 33 -4.48 -5.41 -2.17
N MET A 34 -4.06 -4.44 -1.38
CA MET A 34 -4.62 -4.27 -0.05
C MET A 34 -6.08 -3.84 -0.10
N ALA A 35 -6.42 -3.02 -1.09
CA ALA A 35 -7.79 -2.54 -1.25
C ALA A 35 -8.76 -3.65 -1.64
N GLU A 36 -8.31 -4.61 -2.42
CA GLU A 36 -9.14 -5.77 -2.77
C GLU A 36 -9.57 -6.56 -1.55
N ARG A 37 -8.78 -6.49 -0.49
CA ARG A 37 -9.05 -7.19 0.76
C ARG A 37 -9.05 -6.20 1.92
N ALA A 38 -9.75 -5.09 1.73
CA ALA A 38 -9.79 -4.03 2.72
C ALA A 38 -10.22 -4.56 4.09
N GLY A 39 -9.50 -4.14 5.12
CA GLY A 39 -9.75 -4.59 6.47
C GLY A 39 -9.05 -5.88 6.85
N GLU A 40 -8.51 -6.60 5.86
CA GLU A 40 -7.81 -7.86 6.11
C GLU A 40 -6.31 -7.67 5.97
N THR A 41 -5.56 -8.46 6.70
CA THR A 41 -4.11 -8.45 6.59
C THR A 41 -3.68 -9.16 5.32
N VAL A 42 -2.84 -8.49 4.54
CA VAL A 42 -2.23 -9.06 3.34
C VAL A 42 -0.79 -9.42 3.69
N SER A 43 -0.39 -10.64 3.39
CA SER A 43 0.92 -11.14 3.77
C SER A 43 2.06 -10.47 3.01
N TRP A 44 3.27 -10.56 3.59
CA TRP A 44 4.49 -10.07 2.94
C TRP A 44 4.66 -10.64 1.55
N ASN A 45 4.41 -11.95 1.39
CA ASN A 45 4.57 -12.61 0.10
C ASN A 45 3.62 -12.07 -0.95
N GLU A 46 2.35 -11.88 -0.58
CA GLU A 46 1.37 -11.34 -1.50
C GLU A 46 1.69 -9.90 -1.89
N LEU A 47 2.14 -9.11 -0.93
CA LEU A 47 2.49 -7.72 -1.19
C LEU A 47 3.73 -7.62 -2.07
N HIS A 48 4.72 -8.49 -1.82
CA HIS A 48 5.90 -8.53 -2.66
C HIS A 48 5.54 -8.90 -4.09
N ALA A 49 4.68 -9.89 -4.27
CA ALA A 49 4.22 -10.28 -5.59
C ALA A 49 3.50 -9.14 -6.31
N ALA A 50 2.72 -8.37 -5.55
CA ALA A 50 1.98 -7.24 -6.12
C ALA A 50 2.91 -6.13 -6.61
N LEU A 51 4.07 -5.97 -6.00
CA LEU A 51 5.05 -4.98 -6.45
C LEU A 51 5.57 -5.27 -7.85
N GLY A 52 5.55 -6.55 -8.25
CA GLY A 52 5.97 -6.93 -9.59
C GLY A 52 7.46 -6.90 -9.80
N GLU A 53 8.23 -6.81 -8.74
CA GLU A 53 9.68 -6.80 -8.83
C GLU A 53 10.23 -8.15 -8.40
N SER A 54 11.19 -8.66 -9.17
CA SER A 54 11.94 -9.81 -8.74
C SER A 54 13.29 -9.31 -8.26
N SER A 55 13.60 -9.58 -7.02
CA SER A 55 14.86 -9.16 -6.45
C SER A 55 15.44 -10.28 -5.61
N ASP A 56 16.64 -10.63 -5.92
CA ASP A 56 17.36 -11.65 -5.17
C ASP A 56 18.33 -11.03 -4.17
N ALA A 57 18.62 -9.76 -4.36
CA ALA A 57 19.62 -9.07 -3.55
C ALA A 57 19.05 -8.52 -2.26
N VAL A 58 17.78 -8.15 -2.26
CA VAL A 58 17.12 -7.55 -1.11
C VAL A 58 15.92 -8.43 -0.75
N GLY A 59 15.75 -8.72 0.51
CA GLY A 59 14.64 -9.55 0.96
C GLY A 59 13.28 -8.96 0.61
N GLU A 60 12.29 -9.83 0.43
CA GLU A 60 10.92 -9.43 0.14
C GLU A 60 10.39 -8.40 1.11
N ARG A 61 10.65 -8.62 2.38
CA ARG A 61 10.14 -7.73 3.43
C ARG A 61 10.71 -6.34 3.33
N GLU A 62 11.96 -6.23 2.94
CA GLU A 62 12.61 -4.94 2.82
C GLU A 62 12.01 -4.13 1.69
N LEU A 63 11.73 -4.75 0.55
CA LEU A 63 11.10 -4.08 -0.58
C LEU A 63 9.69 -3.61 -0.23
N VAL A 64 8.92 -4.48 0.42
CA VAL A 64 7.56 -4.14 0.86
C VAL A 64 7.61 -3.02 1.88
N ARG A 65 8.49 -3.11 2.85
CA ARG A 65 8.64 -2.09 3.89
C ARG A 65 8.94 -0.73 3.30
N THR A 66 9.84 -0.68 2.33
CA THR A 66 10.20 0.57 1.67
C THR A 66 8.99 1.16 0.93
N ALA A 67 8.25 0.32 0.21
CA ALA A 67 7.07 0.78 -0.51
C ALA A 67 5.99 1.30 0.44
N ILE A 68 5.77 0.60 1.54
CA ILE A 68 4.80 1.02 2.57
C ILE A 68 5.24 2.34 3.20
N TYR A 69 6.52 2.48 3.48
CA TYR A 69 7.06 3.73 4.04
C TYR A 69 6.75 4.91 3.12
N ARG A 70 6.97 4.74 1.82
CA ARG A 70 6.68 5.78 0.83
C ARG A 70 5.20 6.08 0.74
N LEU A 71 4.36 5.05 0.73
CA LEU A 71 2.92 5.24 0.68
C LEU A 71 2.41 5.98 1.91
N ARG A 72 2.92 5.64 3.08
CA ARG A 72 2.53 6.34 4.31
C ARG A 72 2.90 7.82 4.24
N GLY A 73 4.06 8.13 3.68
CA GLY A 73 4.46 9.51 3.50
C GLY A 73 3.52 10.31 2.61
N LYS A 74 2.84 9.62 1.69
CA LYS A 74 1.92 10.24 0.75
C LYS A 74 0.48 10.28 1.24
N LEU A 75 0.06 9.27 1.99
CA LEU A 75 -1.34 9.08 2.37
C LEU A 75 -1.66 9.45 3.82
N GLU A 76 -0.75 9.19 4.75
CA GLU A 76 -1.03 9.43 6.16
C GLU A 76 -0.83 10.88 6.52
N VAL A 77 -1.67 11.37 7.42
CA VAL A 77 -1.50 12.70 7.97
C VAL A 77 -0.20 12.76 8.77
N ASP A 78 0.04 11.72 9.55
CA ASP A 78 1.27 11.55 10.32
C ASP A 78 1.79 10.14 10.05
N SER A 79 2.86 10.03 9.26
CA SER A 79 3.39 8.73 8.87
C SER A 79 3.96 7.93 10.05
N ALA A 80 4.29 8.61 11.14
CA ALA A 80 4.76 7.94 12.36
C ALA A 80 3.61 7.32 13.15
N SER A 81 2.39 7.79 12.91
CA SER A 81 1.18 7.27 13.56
C SER A 81 0.14 6.94 12.50
N PRO A 82 0.39 5.90 11.69
CA PRO A 82 -0.48 5.62 10.55
C PRO A 82 -1.89 5.21 10.98
N ALA A 83 -2.87 5.70 10.23
CA ALA A 83 -4.28 5.41 10.47
C ALA A 83 -4.90 4.63 9.31
N LEU A 84 -4.31 4.68 8.12
CA LEU A 84 -4.83 4.01 6.92
C LEU A 84 -4.14 2.69 6.64
N ILE A 85 -2.82 2.68 6.69
CA ILE A 85 -2.03 1.48 6.43
C ILE A 85 -1.42 1.01 7.75
N LEU A 86 -1.99 -0.04 8.30
CA LEU A 86 -1.57 -0.55 9.61
C LEU A 86 -0.65 -1.73 9.45
N THR A 87 0.32 -1.85 10.36
CA THR A 87 1.23 -2.98 10.41
C THR A 87 0.61 -4.10 11.22
N HIS A 88 0.59 -5.31 10.65
CA HIS A 88 0.28 -6.52 11.41
C HIS A 88 1.61 -7.22 11.63
N ARG A 89 2.19 -6.99 12.77
CA ARG A 89 3.55 -7.44 13.07
C ARG A 89 3.72 -8.94 12.81
N GLY A 90 4.75 -9.27 12.05
CA GLY A 90 5.08 -10.65 11.72
C GLY A 90 4.23 -11.25 10.59
N ARG A 91 3.25 -10.52 10.05
CA ARG A 91 2.38 -11.04 9.00
C ARG A 91 2.33 -10.21 7.74
N GLY A 92 2.17 -8.91 7.87
CA GLY A 92 2.06 -8.04 6.72
C GLY A 92 1.42 -6.72 7.08
N TYR A 93 0.57 -6.22 6.20
CA TYR A 93 -0.08 -4.92 6.38
C TYR A 93 -1.57 -5.00 6.07
N ARG A 94 -2.31 -4.02 6.58
CA ARG A 94 -3.76 -3.98 6.44
C ARG A 94 -4.18 -2.56 6.11
N LEU A 95 -5.07 -2.42 5.12
CA LEU A 95 -5.62 -1.14 4.74
C LEU A 95 -6.97 -0.93 5.42
N VAL A 96 -7.10 0.17 6.17
CA VAL A 96 -8.36 0.57 6.79
C VAL A 96 -8.62 2.01 6.39
N ALA A 97 -9.61 2.21 5.56
CA ALA A 97 -9.88 3.55 5.05
C ALA A 97 -11.34 3.94 5.19
#